data_698d7752cd52bbc909ff8302f7d4db9d
#
_entry.id   698d7752cd52bbc909ff8302f7d4db9d
#
_cell.length_a   1.000
_cell.length_b   1.000
_cell.length_c   1.000
_cell.angle_alpha   90.00
_cell.angle_beta   90.00
_cell.angle_gamma   90.00
#
_symmetry.space_group_name_H-M   'P 1'
#
loop_
_entity.id
_entity.type
_entity.pdbx_description
1 polymer ?
#
loop_
_entity_poly.entity_id
_entity_poly.type
_entity_poly.pdbx_seq_one_letter_code
_entity_poly.pdbx_strand_id
1 'polypeptide(L)'
;MCGGWAVQKRSDFPSALLRFCSCLGITVEVCDPHHPQQNAFVERYHRTYQEECLAVHRPHTLQEAREVTAVFQEHYNGERPNQALSCGNQPPRTAFATLPQFPALPAQVDPDRWLWSWDDVHLERKVNRQGKVTVDLKSYYISTSLAGHCVTLQVDAFAGEFHVFREQHPLKSIPIKGLLKQSMPFDRFLAHMLTQARAEQRLRTWQERRQRTAASLSP
;
A
#
# COMPACT_ATOMS: atom_id res chain seq x y z
N MET A 1 -13.67 6.90 -6.31
CA MET A 1 -13.64 5.76 -5.38
C MET A 1 -12.22 5.64 -4.81
N CYS A 2 -11.88 6.58 -3.89
CA CYS A 2 -10.56 6.66 -3.24
C CYS A 2 -10.66 5.99 -1.90
N GLY A 3 -10.80 4.92 -1.53
CA GLY A 3 -10.96 4.45 -0.15
C GLY A 3 -10.74 2.98 0.10
N GLY A 4 -10.41 2.20 -0.92
CA GLY A 4 -10.36 0.76 -0.78
C GLY A 4 -8.97 0.13 -0.59
N TRP A 5 -7.91 0.90 -0.75
CA TRP A 5 -6.55 0.35 -0.91
C TRP A 5 -5.70 0.37 0.37
N ALA A 6 -5.94 1.33 1.25
CA ALA A 6 -5.06 1.59 2.38
C ALA A 6 -5.45 0.84 3.67
N VAL A 7 -6.73 0.56 3.89
CA VAL A 7 -7.18 -0.05 5.15
C VAL A 7 -7.92 -1.34 4.86
N GLN A 8 -7.22 -2.44 4.87
CA GLN A 8 -7.84 -3.76 4.88
C GLN A 8 -8.30 -4.08 6.32
N LYS A 9 -9.61 -4.04 6.58
CA LYS A 9 -10.23 -4.40 7.89
C LYS A 9 -9.89 -5.81 8.43
N ARG A 10 -9.04 -6.58 7.77
CA ARG A 10 -8.69 -7.98 8.12
C ARG A 10 -7.19 -8.29 8.09
N SER A 11 -6.33 -7.35 7.70
CA SER A 11 -4.88 -7.47 7.84
C SER A 11 -4.43 -6.57 8.97
N ASP A 12 -3.62 -7.11 9.87
CA ASP A 12 -3.06 -6.34 10.98
C ASP A 12 -1.89 -5.47 10.52
N PHE A 13 -1.19 -5.90 9.48
CA PHE A 13 -0.05 -5.21 8.90
C PHE A 13 -0.41 -4.53 7.57
N PRO A 14 0.40 -3.58 7.09
CA PRO A 14 0.16 -2.86 5.85
C PRO A 14 0.10 -3.79 4.64
N SER A 15 -0.66 -3.38 3.61
CA SER A 15 -0.69 -4.08 2.32
C SER A 15 0.69 -4.09 1.64
N ALA A 16 0.89 -4.98 0.67
CA ALA A 16 2.13 -5.06 -0.10
C ALA A 16 2.51 -3.71 -0.73
N LEU A 17 1.55 -2.93 -1.21
CA LEU A 17 1.79 -1.59 -1.74
C LEU A 17 2.33 -0.63 -0.67
N LEU A 18 1.72 -0.59 0.50
CA LEU A 18 2.16 0.28 1.59
C LEU A 18 3.54 -0.14 2.11
N ARG A 19 3.80 -1.45 2.21
CA ARG A 19 5.14 -1.97 2.56
C ARG A 19 6.17 -1.55 1.53
N PHE A 20 5.86 -1.68 0.22
CA PHE A 20 6.74 -1.25 -0.86
C PHE A 20 7.10 0.24 -0.73
N CYS A 21 6.10 1.10 -0.59
CA CYS A 21 6.30 2.53 -0.43
C CYS A 21 7.15 2.85 0.82
N SER A 22 6.80 2.26 1.97
CA SER A 22 7.51 2.47 3.23
C SER A 22 8.99 2.04 3.16
N CYS A 23 9.28 0.88 2.56
CA CYS A 23 10.67 0.40 2.39
C CYS A 23 11.51 1.33 1.49
N LEU A 24 10.88 2.05 0.57
CA LEU A 24 11.55 3.02 -0.31
C LEU A 24 11.53 4.46 0.23
N GLY A 25 10.97 4.68 1.42
CA GLY A 25 10.84 6.03 1.99
C GLY A 25 9.78 6.89 1.29
N ILE A 26 8.83 6.28 0.57
CA ILE A 26 7.72 6.96 -0.09
C ILE A 26 6.58 7.11 0.91
N THR A 27 6.22 8.35 1.23
CA THR A 27 5.04 8.67 2.04
C THR A 27 3.78 8.53 1.19
N VAL A 28 2.82 7.74 1.68
CA VAL A 28 1.53 7.55 1.01
C VAL A 28 0.49 8.41 1.73
N GLU A 29 -0.02 9.42 1.03
CA GLU A 29 -1.16 10.22 1.50
C GLU A 29 -2.46 9.55 1.06
N VAL A 30 -3.32 9.28 2.02
CA VAL A 30 -4.63 8.64 1.79
C VAL A 30 -5.70 9.71 1.91
N CYS A 31 -6.49 9.87 0.85
CA CYS A 31 -7.64 10.78 0.89
C CYS A 31 -8.67 10.32 1.92
N ASP A 32 -9.29 11.27 2.60
CA ASP A 32 -10.38 10.99 3.52
C ASP A 32 -11.56 10.35 2.78
N PRO A 33 -12.29 9.44 3.41
CA PRO A 33 -13.51 8.87 2.83
C PRO A 33 -14.50 9.99 2.47
N HIS A 34 -15.06 9.91 1.26
CA HIS A 34 -16.02 10.88 0.72
C HIS A 34 -15.49 12.31 0.46
N HIS A 35 -14.16 12.49 0.36
CA HIS A 35 -13.53 13.76 0.02
C HIS A 35 -12.84 13.71 -1.35
N PRO A 36 -13.58 13.58 -2.48
CA PRO A 36 -13.00 13.46 -3.82
C PRO A 36 -12.19 14.70 -4.23
N GLN A 37 -12.51 15.89 -3.65
CA GLN A 37 -11.79 17.13 -3.92
C GLN A 37 -10.29 17.07 -3.58
N GLN A 38 -9.86 16.16 -2.69
CA GLN A 38 -8.44 15.94 -2.39
C GLN A 38 -7.68 15.35 -3.59
N ASN A 39 -8.39 14.79 -4.57
CA ASN A 39 -7.84 14.23 -5.80
C ASN A 39 -8.21 15.03 -7.07
N ALA A 40 -8.81 16.21 -6.90
CA ALA A 40 -9.39 16.99 -7.99
C ALA A 40 -8.38 17.37 -9.09
N PHE A 41 -7.09 17.59 -8.73
CA PHE A 41 -6.06 17.91 -9.72
C PHE A 41 -5.76 16.73 -10.65
N VAL A 42 -5.65 15.53 -10.10
CA VAL A 42 -5.41 14.30 -10.87
C VAL A 42 -6.63 13.95 -11.72
N GLU A 43 -7.85 14.11 -11.17
CA GLU A 43 -9.10 13.90 -11.91
C GLU A 43 -9.26 14.86 -13.07
N ARG A 44 -8.90 16.15 -12.88
CA ARG A 44 -8.90 17.16 -13.94
C ARG A 44 -7.91 16.79 -15.05
N TYR A 45 -6.68 16.39 -14.69
CA TYR A 45 -5.69 15.93 -15.66
C TYR A 45 -6.18 14.73 -16.46
N HIS A 46 -6.74 13.72 -15.80
CA HIS A 46 -7.30 12.55 -16.47
C HIS A 46 -8.43 12.90 -17.43
N ARG A 47 -9.32 13.81 -17.05
CA ARG A 47 -10.38 14.30 -17.92
C ARG A 47 -9.81 14.98 -19.16
N THR A 48 -8.88 15.92 -18.98
CA THR A 48 -8.21 16.60 -20.09
C THR A 48 -7.53 15.59 -21.02
N TYR A 49 -6.81 14.62 -20.48
CA TYR A 49 -6.17 13.56 -21.27
C TYR A 49 -7.18 12.71 -22.05
N GLN A 50 -8.30 12.35 -21.43
CA GLN A 50 -9.36 11.59 -22.11
C GLN A 50 -10.00 12.38 -23.23
N GLU A 51 -10.35 13.65 -22.98
CA GLU A 51 -11.08 14.50 -23.93
C GLU A 51 -10.18 15.01 -25.06
N GLU A 52 -9.00 15.48 -24.75
CA GLU A 52 -8.10 16.15 -25.70
C GLU A 52 -7.10 15.19 -26.38
N CYS A 53 -6.84 14.01 -25.82
CA CYS A 53 -5.94 13.02 -26.41
C CYS A 53 -6.68 11.78 -26.89
N LEU A 54 -7.23 10.98 -25.97
CA LEU A 54 -7.78 9.66 -26.33
C LEU A 54 -9.04 9.74 -27.17
N ALA A 55 -9.96 10.67 -26.88
CA ALA A 55 -11.20 10.82 -27.65
C ALA A 55 -10.97 11.39 -29.06
N VAL A 56 -9.93 12.22 -29.22
CA VAL A 56 -9.54 12.81 -30.51
C VAL A 56 -8.85 11.77 -31.39
N HIS A 57 -7.81 11.12 -30.87
CA HIS A 57 -6.96 10.23 -31.66
C HIS A 57 -7.45 8.79 -31.76
N ARG A 58 -8.27 8.33 -30.80
CA ARG A 58 -8.89 7.00 -30.77
C ARG A 58 -7.91 5.86 -31.07
N PRO A 59 -6.80 5.73 -30.34
CA PRO A 59 -5.78 4.71 -30.63
C PRO A 59 -6.36 3.31 -30.49
N HIS A 60 -6.07 2.41 -31.45
CA HIS A 60 -6.54 1.03 -31.47
C HIS A 60 -5.50 0.05 -30.93
N THR A 61 -4.24 0.46 -30.86
CA THR A 61 -3.12 -0.36 -30.38
C THR A 61 -2.41 0.32 -29.21
N LEU A 62 -1.68 -0.47 -28.41
CA LEU A 62 -0.85 0.07 -27.36
C LEU A 62 0.28 0.98 -27.89
N GLN A 63 0.78 0.67 -29.08
CA GLN A 63 1.81 1.48 -29.71
C GLN A 63 1.27 2.85 -30.10
N GLU A 64 0.14 2.89 -30.80
CA GLU A 64 -0.54 4.16 -31.13
C GLU A 64 -0.88 4.96 -29.87
N ALA A 65 -1.37 4.30 -28.80
CA ALA A 65 -1.67 4.97 -27.55
C ALA A 65 -0.41 5.63 -26.94
N ARG A 66 0.74 4.98 -27.01
CA ARG A 66 2.02 5.56 -26.55
C ARG A 66 2.44 6.78 -27.37
N GLU A 67 2.31 6.71 -28.68
CA GLU A 67 2.70 7.79 -29.59
C GLU A 67 1.80 9.03 -29.38
N VAL A 68 0.49 8.89 -29.37
CA VAL A 68 -0.42 10.02 -29.13
C VAL A 68 -0.25 10.59 -27.71
N THR A 69 0.03 9.73 -26.72
CA THR A 69 0.30 10.18 -25.35
C THR A 69 1.59 11.00 -25.28
N ALA A 70 2.65 10.60 -25.97
CA ALA A 70 3.90 11.35 -26.00
C ALA A 70 3.71 12.75 -26.60
N VAL A 71 2.99 12.85 -27.73
CA VAL A 71 2.66 14.13 -28.36
C VAL A 71 1.81 15.00 -27.43
N PHE A 72 0.77 14.40 -26.81
CA PHE A 72 -0.06 15.10 -25.83
C PHE A 72 0.74 15.64 -24.64
N GLN A 73 1.68 14.85 -24.10
CA GLN A 73 2.52 15.28 -22.98
C GLN A 73 3.41 16.46 -23.34
N GLU A 74 4.01 16.46 -24.55
CA GLU A 74 4.81 17.59 -25.03
C GLU A 74 3.95 18.87 -25.16
N HIS A 75 2.78 18.76 -25.79
CA HIS A 75 1.85 19.88 -25.90
C HIS A 75 1.36 20.36 -24.53
N TYR A 76 0.91 19.45 -23.68
CA TYR A 76 0.35 19.78 -22.35
C TYR A 76 1.37 20.49 -21.45
N ASN A 77 2.61 20.02 -21.46
CA ASN A 77 3.66 20.57 -20.59
C ASN A 77 4.38 21.77 -21.19
N GLY A 78 4.49 21.85 -22.52
CA GLY A 78 5.33 22.85 -23.20
C GLY A 78 4.56 24.04 -23.76
N GLU A 79 3.31 23.84 -24.18
CA GLU A 79 2.56 24.85 -24.93
C GLU A 79 1.25 25.27 -24.27
N ARG A 80 0.56 24.33 -23.64
CA ARG A 80 -0.79 24.55 -23.10
C ARG A 80 -0.74 25.39 -21.80
N PRO A 81 -1.39 26.58 -21.76
CA PRO A 81 -1.50 27.37 -20.54
C PRO A 81 -2.23 26.59 -19.44
N ASN A 82 -1.70 26.59 -18.22
CA ASN A 82 -2.30 25.94 -17.07
C ASN A 82 -2.85 26.99 -16.10
N GLN A 83 -4.16 26.93 -15.84
CA GLN A 83 -4.87 27.91 -14.98
C GLN A 83 -4.63 27.71 -13.48
N ALA A 84 -3.85 26.70 -13.05
CA ALA A 84 -3.48 26.57 -11.66
C ALA A 84 -2.72 27.81 -11.18
N LEU A 85 -3.01 28.27 -9.97
CA LEU A 85 -2.35 29.47 -9.40
C LEU A 85 -0.82 29.34 -9.41
N SER A 86 -0.31 28.15 -9.14
CA SER A 86 1.13 27.84 -9.19
C SER A 86 1.76 27.96 -10.57
N CYS A 87 0.96 27.87 -11.64
CA CYS A 87 1.43 28.02 -13.01
C CYS A 87 1.29 29.45 -13.56
N GLY A 88 0.48 30.31 -12.92
CA GLY A 88 0.27 31.68 -13.38
C GLY A 88 -0.19 31.80 -14.83
N ASN A 89 -1.02 30.87 -15.32
CA ASN A 89 -1.47 30.76 -16.70
C ASN A 89 -0.34 30.51 -17.72
N GLN A 90 0.79 29.98 -17.28
CA GLN A 90 1.91 29.55 -18.12
C GLN A 90 1.86 28.03 -18.33
N PRO A 91 2.48 27.51 -19.40
CA PRO A 91 2.70 26.07 -19.53
C PRO A 91 3.49 25.52 -18.34
N PRO A 92 3.22 24.28 -17.86
CA PRO A 92 3.92 23.70 -16.73
C PRO A 92 5.46 23.73 -16.85
N ARG A 93 6.01 23.48 -18.02
CA ARG A 93 7.47 23.51 -18.27
C ARG A 93 8.07 24.91 -18.10
N THR A 94 7.32 25.96 -18.39
CA THR A 94 7.73 27.35 -18.16
C THR A 94 7.60 27.72 -16.70
N ALA A 95 6.47 27.38 -16.08
CA ALA A 95 6.21 27.70 -14.67
C ALA A 95 7.16 26.94 -13.72
N PHE A 96 7.57 25.74 -14.08
CA PHE A 96 8.47 24.87 -13.33
C PHE A 96 9.71 24.52 -14.16
N ALA A 97 10.46 25.54 -14.57
CA ALA A 97 11.67 25.38 -15.40
C ALA A 97 12.73 24.47 -14.75
N THR A 98 12.76 24.41 -13.43
CA THR A 98 13.66 23.54 -12.66
C THR A 98 12.81 22.59 -11.80
N LEU A 99 12.67 21.35 -12.26
CA LEU A 99 12.07 20.28 -11.45
C LEU A 99 13.15 19.62 -10.59
N PRO A 100 12.85 19.31 -9.33
CA PRO A 100 13.74 18.48 -8.54
C PRO A 100 13.92 17.12 -9.22
N GLN A 101 15.15 16.63 -9.26
CA GLN A 101 15.40 15.30 -9.78
C GLN A 101 14.77 14.27 -8.82
N PHE A 102 14.13 13.26 -9.40
CA PHE A 102 13.70 12.12 -8.59
C PHE A 102 14.93 11.46 -7.96
N PRO A 103 14.82 11.04 -6.69
CA PRO A 103 15.91 10.28 -6.08
C PRO A 103 16.17 9.01 -6.87
N ALA A 104 17.45 8.66 -7.02
CA ALA A 104 17.84 7.42 -7.68
C ALA A 104 17.25 6.21 -6.91
N LEU A 105 16.88 5.18 -7.65
CA LEU A 105 16.43 3.93 -7.03
C LEU A 105 17.56 3.35 -6.17
N PRO A 106 17.30 2.90 -4.95
CA PRO A 106 18.32 2.32 -4.09
C PRO A 106 18.84 1.01 -4.69
N ALA A 107 20.16 0.82 -4.68
CA ALA A 107 20.78 -0.42 -5.12
C ALA A 107 20.40 -1.62 -4.23
N GLN A 108 20.23 -1.37 -2.93
CA GLN A 108 19.84 -2.34 -1.92
C GLN A 108 18.65 -1.82 -1.12
N VAL A 109 17.70 -2.70 -0.81
CA VAL A 109 16.50 -2.39 -0.04
C VAL A 109 16.40 -3.37 1.12
N ASP A 110 16.12 -2.84 2.31
CA ASP A 110 15.67 -3.65 3.44
C ASP A 110 14.17 -3.92 3.29
N PRO A 111 13.75 -5.16 3.00
CA PRO A 111 12.35 -5.51 2.77
C PRO A 111 11.49 -5.49 4.03
N ASP A 112 12.10 -5.42 5.20
CA ASP A 112 11.43 -5.41 6.50
C ASP A 112 11.35 -4.00 7.11
N ARG A 113 11.94 -2.98 6.47
CA ARG A 113 11.95 -1.59 6.93
C ARG A 113 10.55 -1.02 7.23
N TRP A 114 9.53 -1.49 6.55
CA TRP A 114 8.14 -1.09 6.80
C TRP A 114 7.72 -1.34 8.26
N LEU A 115 8.33 -2.33 8.94
CA LEU A 115 8.02 -2.67 10.32
C LEU A 115 8.39 -1.53 11.30
N TRP A 116 9.34 -0.67 10.95
CA TRP A 116 9.75 0.46 11.81
C TRP A 116 8.62 1.45 12.11
N SER A 117 7.68 1.61 11.17
CA SER A 117 6.47 2.42 11.40
C SER A 117 5.45 1.75 12.32
N TRP A 118 5.70 0.50 12.70
CA TRP A 118 4.88 -0.32 13.61
C TRP A 118 5.55 -0.58 14.95
N ASP A 119 6.71 0.03 15.19
CA ASP A 119 7.40 -0.10 16.47
C ASP A 119 6.49 0.37 17.60
N ASP A 120 6.52 -0.36 18.72
CA ASP A 120 5.67 -0.13 19.91
C ASP A 120 4.14 -0.25 19.66
N VAL A 121 3.70 -0.69 18.51
CA VAL A 121 2.27 -0.92 18.26
C VAL A 121 1.77 -2.12 19.06
N HIS A 122 0.65 -1.94 19.76
CA HIS A 122 0.03 -2.94 20.60
C HIS A 122 -1.17 -3.60 19.91
N LEU A 123 -1.16 -4.93 19.82
CA LEU A 123 -2.23 -5.73 19.22
C LEU A 123 -2.88 -6.62 20.29
N GLU A 124 -4.11 -6.34 20.64
CA GLU A 124 -4.87 -7.20 21.55
C GLU A 124 -5.44 -8.43 20.82
N ARG A 125 -5.20 -9.62 21.35
CA ARG A 125 -5.65 -10.89 20.75
C ARG A 125 -6.14 -11.87 21.79
N LYS A 126 -7.27 -12.51 21.46
CA LYS A 126 -7.79 -13.61 22.25
C LYS A 126 -7.07 -14.92 21.88
N VAL A 127 -6.56 -15.61 22.88
CA VAL A 127 -5.92 -16.92 22.72
C VAL A 127 -6.98 -17.98 22.44
N ASN A 128 -6.82 -18.74 21.37
CA ASN A 128 -7.75 -19.81 21.00
C ASN A 128 -7.56 -21.06 21.89
N ARG A 129 -8.44 -22.08 21.73
CA ARG A 129 -8.39 -23.34 22.50
C ARG A 129 -7.07 -24.10 22.36
N GLN A 130 -6.31 -23.86 21.26
CA GLN A 130 -5.02 -24.48 21.02
C GLN A 130 -3.84 -23.67 21.59
N GLY A 131 -4.11 -22.60 22.36
CA GLY A 131 -3.07 -21.75 22.93
C GLY A 131 -2.44 -20.78 21.92
N LYS A 132 -3.11 -20.50 20.80
CA LYS A 132 -2.57 -19.70 19.70
C LYS A 132 -3.35 -18.39 19.52
N VAL A 133 -2.64 -17.37 19.02
CA VAL A 133 -3.21 -16.14 18.47
C VAL A 133 -2.91 -16.03 16.99
N THR A 134 -3.67 -15.23 16.27
CA THR A 134 -3.45 -14.97 14.84
C THR A 134 -3.13 -13.50 14.64
N VAL A 135 -2.04 -13.20 13.95
CA VAL A 135 -1.66 -11.86 13.49
C VAL A 135 -1.26 -11.98 12.03
N ASP A 136 -1.80 -11.11 11.18
CA ASP A 136 -1.53 -11.07 9.75
C ASP A 136 -1.63 -12.46 9.08
N LEU A 137 -2.71 -13.18 9.37
CA LEU A 137 -3.00 -14.55 8.89
C LEU A 137 -1.99 -15.62 9.37
N LYS A 138 -1.03 -15.27 10.21
CA LYS A 138 -0.05 -16.20 10.75
C LYS A 138 -0.38 -16.54 12.18
N SER A 139 -0.22 -17.82 12.53
CA SER A 139 -0.54 -18.34 13.86
C SER A 139 0.70 -18.40 14.73
N TYR A 140 0.59 -17.90 15.96
CA TYR A 140 1.64 -17.83 16.97
C TYR A 140 1.21 -18.57 18.22
N TYR A 141 2.02 -19.51 18.69
CA TYR A 141 1.73 -20.23 19.90
C TYR A 141 2.12 -19.40 21.13
N ILE A 142 1.17 -19.19 22.03
CA ILE A 142 1.39 -18.49 23.28
C ILE A 142 1.44 -19.50 24.43
N SER A 143 0.29 -20.01 24.84
CA SER A 143 0.16 -21.05 25.86
C SER A 143 -1.27 -21.59 25.86
N THR A 144 -1.44 -22.89 26.05
CA THR A 144 -2.75 -23.51 26.21
C THR A 144 -3.43 -23.12 27.53
N SER A 145 -2.66 -22.80 28.57
CA SER A 145 -3.19 -22.32 29.86
C SER A 145 -3.86 -20.96 29.76
N LEU A 146 -3.61 -20.20 28.69
CA LEU A 146 -4.21 -18.90 28.44
C LEU A 146 -5.40 -18.98 27.45
N ALA A 147 -5.85 -20.17 27.12
CA ALA A 147 -6.99 -20.34 26.22
C ALA A 147 -8.23 -19.56 26.72
N GLY A 148 -8.82 -18.75 25.84
CA GLY A 148 -9.96 -17.89 26.17
C GLY A 148 -9.62 -16.52 26.76
N HIS A 149 -8.39 -16.30 27.22
CA HIS A 149 -7.92 -15.00 27.72
C HIS A 149 -7.40 -14.11 26.59
N CYS A 150 -7.40 -12.78 26.81
CA CYS A 150 -6.74 -11.81 25.94
C CYS A 150 -5.30 -11.63 26.35
N VAL A 151 -4.44 -11.42 25.34
CA VAL A 151 -3.02 -11.04 25.49
C VAL A 151 -2.75 -9.84 24.61
N THR A 152 -1.78 -9.03 25.00
CA THR A 152 -1.28 -7.90 24.21
C THR A 152 0.05 -8.31 23.58
N LEU A 153 0.17 -8.08 22.28
CA LEU A 153 1.39 -8.28 21.50
C LEU A 153 1.94 -6.90 21.16
N GLN A 154 3.04 -6.50 21.74
CA GLN A 154 3.76 -5.28 21.42
C GLN A 154 4.79 -5.61 20.33
N VAL A 155 4.80 -4.82 19.29
CA VAL A 155 5.77 -4.96 18.19
C VAL A 155 7.09 -4.36 18.59
N ASP A 156 8.16 -5.14 18.57
CA ASP A 156 9.55 -4.66 18.55
C ASP A 156 10.04 -4.77 17.10
N ALA A 157 10.09 -3.63 16.44
CA ALA A 157 10.46 -3.57 15.03
C ALA A 157 11.94 -3.85 14.80
N PHE A 158 12.81 -3.49 15.77
CA PHE A 158 14.26 -3.67 15.65
C PHE A 158 14.68 -5.12 15.86
N ALA A 159 14.11 -5.78 16.86
CA ALA A 159 14.32 -7.21 17.07
C ALA A 159 13.55 -8.06 16.06
N GLY A 160 12.46 -7.53 15.46
CA GLY A 160 11.54 -8.25 14.62
C GLY A 160 10.76 -9.31 15.39
N GLU A 161 10.28 -8.95 16.59
CA GLU A 161 9.61 -9.83 17.52
C GLU A 161 8.34 -9.20 18.08
N PHE A 162 7.47 -10.04 18.64
CA PHE A 162 6.39 -9.60 19.50
C PHE A 162 6.76 -9.85 20.95
N HIS A 163 6.69 -8.83 21.78
CA HIS A 163 6.67 -8.99 23.24
C HIS A 163 5.24 -9.25 23.68
N VAL A 164 5.01 -10.39 24.32
CA VAL A 164 3.68 -10.84 24.72
C VAL A 164 3.43 -10.50 26.18
N PHE A 165 2.33 -9.80 26.45
CA PHE A 165 1.93 -9.40 27.80
C PHE A 165 0.54 -9.93 28.15
N ARG A 166 0.31 -10.17 29.44
CA ARG A 166 -1.00 -10.32 30.02
C ARG A 166 -1.14 -9.35 31.19
N GLU A 167 -2.14 -8.47 31.14
CA GLU A 167 -2.40 -7.50 32.23
C GLU A 167 -1.11 -6.77 32.66
N GLN A 168 -0.31 -6.29 31.69
CA GLN A 168 1.00 -5.62 31.86
C GLN A 168 2.18 -6.53 32.35
N HIS A 169 1.95 -7.81 32.61
CA HIS A 169 3.03 -8.74 32.95
C HIS A 169 3.63 -9.35 31.67
N PRO A 170 4.94 -9.25 31.48
CA PRO A 170 5.62 -9.85 30.33
C PRO A 170 5.57 -11.38 30.45
N LEU A 171 5.22 -12.05 29.37
CA LEU A 171 5.17 -13.52 29.31
C LEU A 171 6.35 -14.09 28.55
N LYS A 172 6.59 -13.59 27.32
CA LYS A 172 7.65 -14.06 26.43
C LYS A 172 7.79 -13.16 25.21
N SER A 173 8.88 -13.35 24.47
CA SER A 173 9.06 -12.80 23.11
C SER A 173 8.91 -13.92 22.09
N ILE A 174 8.36 -13.59 20.90
CA ILE A 174 8.17 -14.51 19.80
C ILE A 174 8.53 -13.82 18.47
N PRO A 175 9.29 -14.45 17.58
CA PRO A 175 9.70 -13.83 16.33
C PRO A 175 8.51 -13.58 15.40
N ILE A 176 8.49 -12.42 14.75
CA ILE A 176 7.50 -12.09 13.74
C ILE A 176 7.79 -12.93 12.49
N LYS A 177 6.79 -13.71 12.07
CA LYS A 177 6.91 -14.61 10.92
C LYS A 177 6.86 -13.85 9.62
N GLY A 178 7.74 -14.25 8.68
CA GLY A 178 7.75 -13.74 7.31
C GLY A 178 8.61 -12.50 7.10
N LEU A 179 9.38 -12.08 8.09
CA LEU A 179 10.48 -11.14 7.92
C LEU A 179 11.65 -11.87 7.24
N LEU A 180 12.35 -11.16 6.36
CA LEU A 180 13.49 -11.70 5.60
C LEU A 180 14.82 -11.46 6.29
N LYS A 181 14.90 -10.44 7.17
CA LYS A 181 16.06 -10.06 8.00
C LYS A 181 17.36 -9.84 7.21
N GLN A 182 17.25 -9.49 5.93
CA GLN A 182 18.40 -9.21 5.07
C GLN A 182 18.02 -8.27 3.94
N SER A 183 18.90 -7.32 3.63
CA SER A 183 18.75 -6.46 2.45
C SER A 183 18.94 -7.24 1.15
N MET A 184 18.32 -6.75 0.09
CA MET A 184 18.39 -7.37 -1.23
C MET A 184 18.44 -6.31 -2.34
N PRO A 185 18.94 -6.67 -3.56
CA PRO A 185 18.90 -5.81 -4.73
C PRO A 185 17.47 -5.37 -5.06
N PHE A 186 17.31 -4.14 -5.57
CA PHE A 186 16.01 -3.53 -5.89
C PHE A 186 15.14 -4.44 -6.77
N ASP A 187 15.69 -5.04 -7.83
CA ASP A 187 14.92 -5.90 -8.73
C ASP A 187 14.35 -7.14 -8.01
N ARG A 188 15.13 -7.73 -7.11
CA ARG A 188 14.68 -8.85 -6.29
C ARG A 188 13.61 -8.43 -5.29
N PHE A 189 13.77 -7.24 -4.68
CA PHE A 189 12.76 -6.65 -3.83
C PHE A 189 11.45 -6.40 -4.58
N LEU A 190 11.50 -5.80 -5.77
CA LEU A 190 10.34 -5.57 -6.62
C LEU A 190 9.60 -6.89 -6.96
N ALA A 191 10.34 -7.92 -7.38
CA ALA A 191 9.78 -9.24 -7.68
C ALA A 191 9.11 -9.87 -6.44
N HIS A 192 9.73 -9.72 -5.26
CA HIS A 192 9.17 -10.17 -3.99
C HIS A 192 7.85 -9.46 -3.67
N MET A 193 7.81 -8.13 -3.76
CA MET A 193 6.62 -7.33 -3.49
C MET A 193 5.48 -7.61 -4.49
N LEU A 194 5.79 -7.81 -5.76
CA LEU A 194 4.80 -8.25 -6.77
C LEU A 194 4.20 -9.62 -6.44
N THR A 195 5.01 -10.53 -5.91
CA THR A 195 4.54 -11.85 -5.47
C THR A 195 3.57 -11.73 -4.29
N GLN A 196 3.89 -10.88 -3.30
CA GLN A 196 3.01 -10.59 -2.17
C GLN A 196 1.70 -9.93 -2.63
N ALA A 197 1.76 -8.91 -3.50
CA ALA A 197 0.59 -8.21 -4.02
C ALA A 197 -0.35 -9.18 -4.78
N ARG A 198 0.18 -10.09 -5.57
CA ARG A 198 -0.60 -11.13 -6.27
C ARG A 198 -1.26 -12.10 -5.28
N ALA A 199 -0.57 -12.48 -4.21
CA ALA A 199 -1.14 -13.34 -3.16
C ALA A 199 -2.29 -12.62 -2.41
N GLU A 200 -2.12 -11.36 -2.05
CA GLU A 200 -3.17 -10.53 -1.45
C GLU A 200 -4.39 -10.39 -2.37
N GLN A 201 -4.17 -10.15 -3.67
CA GLN A 201 -5.25 -10.05 -4.64
C GLN A 201 -6.05 -11.35 -4.76
N ARG A 202 -5.37 -12.51 -4.82
CA ARG A 202 -6.03 -13.82 -4.86
C ARG A 202 -6.87 -14.07 -3.61
N LEU A 203 -6.34 -13.73 -2.45
CA LEU A 203 -7.06 -13.87 -1.17
C LEU A 203 -8.31 -12.98 -1.13
N ARG A 204 -8.20 -11.73 -1.59
CA ARG A 204 -9.31 -10.79 -1.69
C ARG A 204 -10.41 -11.33 -2.60
N THR A 205 -10.07 -11.75 -3.82
CA THR A 205 -11.02 -12.31 -4.79
C THR A 205 -11.73 -13.54 -4.23
N TRP A 206 -11.01 -14.40 -3.51
CA TRP A 206 -11.59 -15.59 -2.88
C TRP A 206 -12.58 -15.21 -1.75
N GLN A 207 -12.25 -14.23 -0.93
CA GLN A 207 -13.12 -13.73 0.14
C GLN A 207 -14.40 -13.10 -0.42
N GLU A 208 -14.29 -12.27 -1.46
CA GLU A 208 -15.43 -11.65 -2.15
C GLU A 208 -16.38 -12.71 -2.74
N ARG A 209 -15.84 -13.74 -3.38
CA ARG A 209 -16.62 -14.87 -3.89
C ARG A 209 -17.38 -15.56 -2.77
N ARG A 210 -16.72 -15.87 -1.66
CA ARG A 210 -17.39 -16.50 -0.49
C ARG A 210 -18.49 -15.63 0.10
N GLN A 211 -18.30 -14.31 0.18
CA GLN A 211 -19.33 -13.40 0.68
C GLN A 211 -20.55 -13.37 -0.24
N ARG A 212 -20.33 -13.32 -1.56
CA ARG A 212 -21.43 -13.37 -2.54
C ARG A 212 -22.20 -14.68 -2.44
N THR A 213 -21.52 -15.82 -2.32
CA THR A 213 -22.18 -17.12 -2.15
C THR A 213 -22.96 -17.19 -0.84
N ALA A 214 -22.42 -16.67 0.26
CA ALA A 214 -23.12 -16.63 1.54
C ALA A 214 -24.37 -15.72 1.49
N ALA A 215 -24.27 -14.56 0.82
CA ALA A 215 -25.40 -13.65 0.64
C ALA A 215 -26.51 -14.23 -0.26
N SER A 216 -26.15 -15.07 -1.23
CA SER A 216 -27.14 -15.74 -2.12
C SER A 216 -27.82 -16.95 -1.46
N LEU A 217 -27.33 -17.42 -0.33
CA LEU A 217 -27.90 -18.56 0.43
C LEU A 217 -28.69 -18.10 1.68
N SER A 218 -28.75 -16.78 1.92
CA SER A 218 -29.61 -16.21 2.96
C SER A 218 -30.99 -15.94 2.36
N PRO A 219 -32.08 -16.51 2.92
CA PRO A 219 -33.43 -16.33 2.39
C PRO A 219 -33.94 -14.91 2.54
#